data_01e22fe666040ce29f8dbbe84d02444f
#
_entry.id   01e22fe666040ce29f8dbbe84d02444f
#
_cell.length_a   1.000
_cell.length_b   1.000
_cell.length_c   1.000
_cell.angle_alpha   90.00
_cell.angle_beta   90.00
_cell.angle_gamma   90.00
#
_symmetry.space_group_name_H-M   'P 1'
#
loop_
_entity.id
_entity.type
_entity.pdbx_description
1 polymer ?
#
loop_
_entity_poly.entity_id
_entity_poly.type
_entity_poly.pdbx_seq_one_letter_code
_entity_poly.pdbx_strand_id
1 'polypeptide(L)'
;MTSRTGYFTHPDCRKHEMGRGHPECPERLDAINDHLLYVGLLDHLVQPEVPLVPISVVELAHSKRHVAALRGMNDALLEDIEAGGPKYAQIDPDTAMNPFTLLAALRATGAAVAATDAVIAGELANAFCAIRPPGHHAEHDRSMGFCLINSVATAAKYALERHGLERVAIVDFDVHHGNGTEDIVSGDDRILMVSIFQHPFYPHSGADSTASNIVNLPVPAYTKGAAVREMIEHSWIPHLEAFKPQMIFISAGFDAHKDDDLGQLGLVEQDYAWITARIKDIAKRHAHGRIVSCLEGGYNLSALARSVEAHVRVLADL
;
A
#
# COMPACT_ATOMS: atom_id res chain seq x y z
N MET A 1 -12.13 18.28 -18.52
CA MET A 1 -10.85 17.60 -18.71
C MET A 1 -11.09 16.15 -18.39
N THR A 2 -10.67 15.23 -19.26
CA THR A 2 -10.75 13.78 -18.98
C THR A 2 -9.93 13.49 -17.74
N SER A 3 -10.52 12.80 -16.77
CA SER A 3 -9.84 12.34 -15.54
C SER A 3 -8.66 11.45 -15.96
N ARG A 4 -7.43 11.85 -15.61
CA ARG A 4 -6.22 11.10 -15.97
C ARG A 4 -5.74 10.35 -14.73
N THR A 5 -5.69 9.03 -14.83
CA THR A 5 -5.16 8.17 -13.75
C THR A 5 -3.69 7.85 -13.99
N GLY A 6 -2.87 8.04 -12.98
CA GLY A 6 -1.45 7.66 -13.01
C GLY A 6 -1.25 6.18 -12.70
N TYR A 7 -0.31 5.54 -13.39
CA TYR A 7 0.19 4.20 -13.08
C TYR A 7 1.69 4.29 -12.85
N PHE A 8 2.10 4.17 -11.59
CA PHE A 8 3.49 4.31 -11.16
C PHE A 8 4.10 2.94 -10.90
N THR A 9 5.15 2.61 -11.62
CA THR A 9 5.94 1.39 -11.42
C THR A 9 7.38 1.65 -11.81
N HIS A 10 8.33 0.85 -11.27
CA HIS A 10 9.75 0.99 -11.61
C HIS A 10 10.44 -0.37 -11.67
N PRO A 11 11.37 -0.60 -12.62
CA PRO A 11 12.09 -1.88 -12.74
C PRO A 11 12.88 -2.29 -11.49
N ASP A 12 13.32 -1.33 -10.67
CA ASP A 12 14.03 -1.64 -9.41
C ASP A 12 13.14 -2.41 -8.44
N CYS A 13 11.80 -2.18 -8.44
CA CYS A 13 10.86 -2.92 -7.60
C CYS A 13 10.81 -4.42 -7.95
N ARG A 14 11.16 -4.81 -9.18
CA ARG A 14 11.26 -6.22 -9.59
C ARG A 14 12.53 -6.91 -9.14
N LYS A 15 13.57 -6.15 -8.75
CA LYS A 15 14.85 -6.72 -8.31
C LYS A 15 14.84 -7.17 -6.86
N HIS A 16 13.88 -6.69 -6.07
CA HIS A 16 13.67 -7.17 -4.71
C HIS A 16 13.14 -8.59 -4.72
N GLU A 17 13.75 -9.47 -3.93
CA GLU A 17 13.30 -10.85 -3.68
C GLU A 17 13.77 -11.31 -2.29
N MET A 18 13.04 -12.24 -1.69
CA MET A 18 13.31 -12.81 -0.37
C MET A 18 13.66 -14.30 -0.44
N GLY A 19 14.04 -14.78 -1.62
CA GLY A 19 14.45 -16.17 -1.87
C GLY A 19 13.44 -16.94 -2.70
N ARG A 20 13.93 -18.08 -3.22
CA ARG A 20 13.14 -18.93 -4.14
C ARG A 20 11.87 -19.47 -3.47
N GLY A 21 10.74 -19.25 -4.10
CA GLY A 21 9.44 -19.75 -3.64
C GLY A 21 8.78 -18.87 -2.57
N HIS A 22 9.36 -17.70 -2.26
CA HIS A 22 8.71 -16.73 -1.41
C HIS A 22 7.45 -16.16 -2.10
N PRO A 23 6.30 -16.04 -1.40
CA PRO A 23 5.06 -15.57 -2.02
C PRO A 23 5.13 -14.10 -2.47
N GLU A 24 5.82 -13.24 -1.72
CA GLU A 24 6.12 -11.87 -2.13
C GLU A 24 7.29 -11.89 -3.10
N CYS A 25 7.01 -11.99 -4.40
CA CYS A 25 7.95 -12.26 -5.48
C CYS A 25 7.83 -11.24 -6.63
N PRO A 26 8.89 -11.08 -7.45
CA PRO A 26 8.88 -10.17 -8.60
C PRO A 26 7.74 -10.43 -9.60
N GLU A 27 7.32 -11.67 -9.75
CA GLU A 27 6.26 -12.13 -10.65
C GLU A 27 4.90 -11.49 -10.34
N ARG A 28 4.71 -10.95 -9.14
CA ARG A 28 3.52 -10.17 -8.77
C ARG A 28 3.35 -8.95 -9.67
N LEU A 29 4.43 -8.18 -9.91
CA LEU A 29 4.39 -7.03 -10.82
C LEU A 29 4.29 -7.46 -12.27
N ASP A 30 4.90 -8.58 -12.66
CA ASP A 30 4.77 -9.11 -14.01
C ASP A 30 3.33 -9.47 -14.30
N ALA A 31 2.69 -10.22 -13.42
CA ALA A 31 1.29 -10.62 -13.56
C ALA A 31 0.35 -9.41 -13.70
N ILE A 32 0.58 -8.34 -12.92
CA ILE A 32 -0.20 -7.10 -13.03
C ILE A 32 0.06 -6.44 -14.40
N ASN A 33 1.33 -6.19 -14.75
CA ASN A 33 1.67 -5.47 -15.97
C ASN A 33 1.20 -6.20 -17.23
N ASP A 34 1.46 -7.51 -17.31
CA ASP A 34 1.06 -8.34 -18.44
C ASP A 34 -0.46 -8.37 -18.61
N HIS A 35 -1.19 -8.50 -17.50
CA HIS A 35 -2.65 -8.50 -17.53
C HIS A 35 -3.22 -7.15 -17.96
N LEU A 36 -2.77 -6.04 -17.37
CA LEU A 36 -3.23 -4.70 -17.74
C LEU A 36 -2.89 -4.35 -19.18
N LEU A 37 -1.75 -4.81 -19.70
CA LEU A 37 -1.38 -4.70 -21.12
C LEU A 37 -2.32 -5.54 -21.98
N TYR A 38 -2.55 -6.80 -21.62
CA TYR A 38 -3.42 -7.72 -22.37
C TYR A 38 -4.86 -7.21 -22.50
N VAL A 39 -5.41 -6.62 -21.45
CA VAL A 39 -6.78 -6.06 -21.48
C VAL A 39 -6.84 -4.62 -22.04
N GLY A 40 -5.70 -4.05 -22.48
CA GLY A 40 -5.59 -2.72 -23.07
C GLY A 40 -5.77 -1.57 -22.05
N LEU A 41 -5.73 -1.85 -20.75
CA LEU A 41 -5.96 -0.82 -19.74
C LEU A 41 -4.77 0.14 -19.60
N LEU A 42 -3.54 -0.31 -19.83
CA LEU A 42 -2.35 0.55 -19.77
C LEU A 42 -2.39 1.72 -20.76
N ASP A 43 -3.05 1.57 -21.91
CA ASP A 43 -3.18 2.62 -22.94
C ASP A 43 -4.02 3.82 -22.44
N HIS A 44 -4.80 3.62 -21.39
CA HIS A 44 -5.64 4.65 -20.76
C HIS A 44 -4.98 5.31 -19.54
N LEU A 45 -3.81 4.83 -19.11
CA LEU A 45 -3.11 5.31 -17.94
C LEU A 45 -1.88 6.15 -18.30
N VAL A 46 -1.61 7.16 -17.49
CA VAL A 46 -0.38 7.94 -17.58
C VAL A 46 0.71 7.21 -16.79
N GLN A 47 1.87 7.00 -17.40
CA GLN A 47 3.00 6.32 -16.77
C GLN A 47 4.14 7.33 -16.52
N PRO A 48 4.15 8.05 -15.38
CA PRO A 48 5.20 9.00 -15.05
C PRO A 48 6.48 8.29 -14.63
N GLU A 49 7.60 9.03 -14.65
CA GLU A 49 8.84 8.58 -14.03
C GLU A 49 8.69 8.46 -12.50
N VAL A 50 9.35 7.45 -11.94
CA VAL A 50 9.37 7.19 -10.51
C VAL A 50 10.74 7.58 -9.96
N PRO A 51 10.86 8.67 -9.17
CA PRO A 51 12.12 9.08 -8.57
C PRO A 51 12.47 8.21 -7.36
N LEU A 52 13.72 8.29 -6.89
CA LEU A 52 14.06 7.83 -5.54
C LEU A 52 13.54 8.85 -4.53
N VAL A 53 12.91 8.35 -3.48
CA VAL A 53 12.50 9.22 -2.37
C VAL A 53 13.73 9.72 -1.60
N PRO A 54 13.80 11.02 -1.24
CA PRO A 54 14.82 11.53 -0.32
C PRO A 54 14.66 10.88 1.07
N ILE A 55 15.77 10.54 1.73
CA ILE A 55 15.75 9.94 3.07
C ILE A 55 15.00 10.83 4.08
N SER A 56 15.13 12.15 3.98
CA SER A 56 14.41 13.10 4.85
C SER A 56 12.89 13.05 4.71
N VAL A 57 12.37 12.47 3.63
CA VAL A 57 10.93 12.22 3.44
C VAL A 57 10.53 10.90 4.09
N VAL A 58 11.37 9.84 3.98
CA VAL A 58 11.15 8.58 4.69
C VAL A 58 11.13 8.81 6.22
N GLU A 59 11.98 9.70 6.72
CA GLU A 59 12.05 10.10 8.13
C GLU A 59 10.82 10.87 8.64
N LEU A 60 9.84 11.19 7.79
CA LEU A 60 8.53 11.68 8.26
C LEU A 60 7.69 10.56 8.91
N ALA A 61 7.87 9.33 8.47
CA ALA A 61 7.15 8.16 8.96
C ALA A 61 8.02 7.26 9.85
N HIS A 62 9.30 7.17 9.56
CA HIS A 62 10.23 6.27 10.24
C HIS A 62 11.31 7.01 11.02
N SER A 63 11.77 6.44 12.12
CA SER A 63 12.87 7.02 12.87
C SER A 63 14.18 7.00 12.08
N LYS A 64 15.05 7.97 12.35
CA LYS A 64 16.41 7.99 11.78
C LYS A 64 17.20 6.73 12.11
N ARG A 65 16.95 6.13 13.29
CA ARG A 65 17.57 4.87 13.73
C ARG A 65 17.16 3.73 12.80
N HIS A 66 15.88 3.60 12.48
CA HIS A 66 15.36 2.56 11.59
C HIS A 66 15.96 2.70 10.19
N VAL A 67 15.92 3.90 9.61
CA VAL A 67 16.50 4.18 8.28
C VAL A 67 18.01 3.90 8.25
N ALA A 68 18.74 4.29 9.29
CA ALA A 68 20.17 4.01 9.40
C ALA A 68 20.44 2.50 9.52
N ALA A 69 19.61 1.77 10.27
CA ALA A 69 19.73 0.31 10.40
C ALA A 69 19.53 -0.40 9.05
N LEU A 70 18.50 -0.02 8.28
CA LEU A 70 18.28 -0.59 6.93
C LEU A 70 19.45 -0.33 5.99
N ARG A 71 20.04 0.87 6.03
CA ARG A 71 21.23 1.20 5.24
C ARG A 71 22.43 0.37 5.69
N GLY A 72 22.68 0.30 6.99
CA GLY A 72 23.79 -0.51 7.52
C GLY A 72 23.66 -2.00 7.19
N MET A 73 22.44 -2.56 7.22
CA MET A 73 22.18 -3.94 6.79
C MET A 73 22.45 -4.13 5.29
N ASN A 74 22.05 -3.16 4.46
CA ASN A 74 22.32 -3.20 3.03
C ASN A 74 23.83 -3.16 2.73
N ASP A 75 24.56 -2.27 3.39
CA ASP A 75 26.00 -2.09 3.18
C ASP A 75 26.77 -3.36 3.63
N ALA A 76 26.41 -3.92 4.81
CA ALA A 76 26.99 -5.18 5.29
C ALA A 76 26.69 -6.36 4.36
N LEU A 77 25.46 -6.43 3.80
CA LEU A 77 25.10 -7.48 2.84
C LEU A 77 25.93 -7.38 1.55
N LEU A 78 26.19 -6.17 1.06
CA LEU A 78 27.03 -5.96 -0.12
C LEU A 78 28.48 -6.40 0.14
N GLU A 79 29.06 -6.06 1.31
CA GLU A 79 30.39 -6.52 1.73
C GLU A 79 30.46 -8.04 1.86
N ASP A 80 29.45 -8.67 2.46
CA ASP A 80 29.35 -10.13 2.59
C ASP A 80 29.34 -10.82 1.23
N ILE A 81 28.58 -10.31 0.26
CA ILE A 81 28.51 -10.87 -1.09
C ILE A 81 29.85 -10.77 -1.81
N GLU A 82 30.56 -9.64 -1.70
CA GLU A 82 31.91 -9.46 -2.26
C GLU A 82 32.91 -10.46 -1.67
N ALA A 83 32.73 -10.83 -0.38
CA ALA A 83 33.51 -11.84 0.30
C ALA A 83 33.09 -13.30 -0.01
N GLY A 84 32.06 -13.50 -0.85
CA GLY A 84 31.52 -14.84 -1.17
C GLY A 84 30.53 -15.39 -0.13
N GLY A 85 30.00 -14.53 0.72
CA GLY A 85 29.04 -14.84 1.77
C GLY A 85 27.57 -14.92 1.31
N PRO A 86 26.62 -14.81 2.24
CA PRO A 86 25.19 -14.93 1.96
C PRO A 86 24.68 -13.82 1.04
N LYS A 87 23.66 -14.15 0.24
CA LYS A 87 23.00 -13.21 -0.70
C LYS A 87 21.79 -12.50 -0.08
N TYR A 88 21.43 -12.86 1.13
CA TYR A 88 20.26 -12.32 1.85
C TYR A 88 20.64 -11.97 3.28
N ALA A 89 20.12 -10.85 3.76
CA ALA A 89 20.14 -10.45 5.17
C ALA A 89 18.74 -10.63 5.75
N GLN A 90 18.62 -11.48 6.78
CA GLN A 90 17.34 -11.76 7.45
C GLN A 90 16.98 -10.62 8.41
N ILE A 91 15.74 -10.14 8.34
CA ILE A 91 15.17 -9.12 9.23
C ILE A 91 14.34 -9.77 10.33
N ASP A 92 13.41 -10.64 9.92
CA ASP A 92 12.57 -11.47 10.78
C ASP A 92 12.37 -12.86 10.13
N PRO A 93 11.58 -13.79 10.70
CA PRO A 93 11.47 -15.15 10.17
C PRO A 93 11.03 -15.24 8.70
N ASP A 94 10.31 -14.25 8.18
CA ASP A 94 9.72 -14.25 6.85
C ASP A 94 10.05 -12.99 6.00
N THR A 95 10.86 -12.09 6.53
CA THR A 95 11.27 -10.85 5.84
C THR A 95 12.79 -10.82 5.66
N ALA A 96 13.26 -10.73 4.44
CA ALA A 96 14.69 -10.67 4.11
C ALA A 96 15.01 -9.57 3.09
N MET A 97 16.25 -9.11 3.11
CA MET A 97 16.81 -8.18 2.12
C MET A 97 17.72 -8.92 1.16
N ASN A 98 17.62 -8.64 -0.13
CA ASN A 98 18.67 -8.87 -1.10
C ASN A 98 19.40 -7.53 -1.42
N PRO A 99 20.46 -7.50 -2.24
CA PRO A 99 21.22 -6.27 -2.56
C PRO A 99 20.41 -5.14 -3.19
N PHE A 100 19.23 -5.44 -3.70
CA PHE A 100 18.37 -4.48 -4.40
C PHE A 100 17.17 -4.01 -3.55
N THR A 101 16.96 -4.61 -2.40
CA THR A 101 15.77 -4.39 -1.57
C THR A 101 15.65 -2.94 -1.10
N LEU A 102 16.74 -2.36 -0.57
CA LEU A 102 16.70 -0.97 -0.10
C LEU A 102 16.38 0.00 -1.25
N LEU A 103 17.00 -0.23 -2.42
CA LEU A 103 16.72 0.58 -3.62
C LEU A 103 15.26 0.44 -4.05
N ALA A 104 14.72 -0.77 -4.06
CA ALA A 104 13.33 -1.04 -4.39
C ALA A 104 12.36 -0.35 -3.42
N ALA A 105 12.62 -0.43 -2.11
CA ALA A 105 11.80 0.24 -1.09
C ALA A 105 11.81 1.77 -1.23
N LEU A 106 12.99 2.36 -1.55
CA LEU A 106 13.08 3.80 -1.81
C LEU A 106 12.37 4.22 -3.11
N ARG A 107 12.35 3.35 -4.15
CA ARG A 107 11.56 3.56 -5.37
C ARG A 107 10.07 3.42 -5.11
N ALA A 108 9.65 2.40 -4.33
CA ALA A 108 8.26 2.21 -3.95
C ALA A 108 7.70 3.43 -3.23
N THR A 109 8.42 3.93 -2.23
CA THR A 109 8.04 5.16 -1.53
C THR A 109 8.12 6.39 -2.44
N GLY A 110 9.11 6.45 -3.33
CA GLY A 110 9.24 7.50 -4.35
C GLY A 110 8.05 7.56 -5.30
N ALA A 111 7.48 6.42 -5.67
CA ALA A 111 6.26 6.33 -6.49
C ALA A 111 5.06 6.95 -5.74
N ALA A 112 4.86 6.60 -4.47
CA ALA A 112 3.77 7.13 -3.66
C ALA A 112 3.88 8.66 -3.47
N VAL A 113 5.10 9.17 -3.24
CA VAL A 113 5.36 10.61 -3.09
C VAL A 113 5.17 11.36 -4.41
N ALA A 114 5.73 10.86 -5.52
CA ALA A 114 5.54 11.47 -6.83
C ALA A 114 4.07 11.46 -7.31
N ALA A 115 3.35 10.37 -7.00
CA ALA A 115 1.91 10.30 -7.23
C ALA A 115 1.15 11.37 -6.41
N THR A 116 1.56 11.57 -5.16
CA THR A 116 0.99 12.62 -4.29
C THR A 116 1.21 14.01 -4.88
N ASP A 117 2.42 14.31 -5.33
CA ASP A 117 2.75 15.60 -5.98
C ASP A 117 1.89 15.84 -7.21
N ALA A 118 1.84 14.86 -8.14
CA ALA A 118 1.10 14.98 -9.39
C ALA A 118 -0.42 15.12 -9.18
N VAL A 119 -0.97 14.42 -8.19
CA VAL A 119 -2.40 14.49 -7.85
C VAL A 119 -2.74 15.82 -7.17
N ILE A 120 -1.92 16.32 -6.27
CA ILE A 120 -2.14 17.63 -5.61
C ILE A 120 -1.96 18.77 -6.61
N ALA A 121 -0.99 18.68 -7.53
CA ALA A 121 -0.80 19.65 -8.61
C ALA A 121 -1.94 19.65 -9.64
N GLY A 122 -2.83 18.64 -9.62
CA GLY A 122 -3.92 18.49 -10.60
C GLY A 122 -3.46 18.02 -11.97
N GLU A 123 -2.23 17.52 -12.10
CA GLU A 123 -1.71 16.87 -13.30
C GLU A 123 -2.37 15.50 -13.52
N LEU A 124 -2.70 14.82 -12.42
CA LEU A 124 -3.46 13.58 -12.37
C LEU A 124 -4.67 13.75 -11.45
N ALA A 125 -5.75 13.05 -11.72
CA ALA A 125 -6.91 13.02 -10.84
C ALA A 125 -6.67 12.06 -9.65
N ASN A 126 -6.05 10.93 -9.93
CA ASN A 126 -5.69 9.89 -8.96
C ASN A 126 -4.55 9.04 -9.52
N ALA A 127 -4.03 8.10 -8.70
CA ALA A 127 -2.95 7.24 -9.11
C ALA A 127 -3.03 5.85 -8.45
N PHE A 128 -2.53 4.83 -9.15
CA PHE A 128 -2.18 3.53 -8.62
C PHE A 128 -0.68 3.30 -8.76
N CYS A 129 -0.03 2.90 -7.66
CA CYS A 129 1.39 2.59 -7.58
C CYS A 129 1.57 1.08 -7.50
N ALA A 130 1.96 0.45 -8.62
CA ALA A 130 2.31 -0.96 -8.69
C ALA A 130 3.77 -1.12 -8.24
N ILE A 131 3.95 -1.24 -6.94
CA ILE A 131 5.24 -1.17 -6.25
C ILE A 131 5.51 -2.40 -5.40
N ARG A 132 6.78 -2.69 -5.15
CA ARG A 132 7.32 -3.69 -4.21
C ARG A 132 8.64 -3.16 -3.64
N PRO A 133 8.98 -3.54 -2.39
CA PRO A 133 8.21 -4.31 -1.41
C PRO A 133 6.94 -3.59 -0.95
N PRO A 134 5.98 -4.29 -0.30
CA PRO A 134 4.85 -3.67 0.37
C PRO A 134 5.30 -2.84 1.58
N GLY A 135 4.37 -2.13 2.23
CA GLY A 135 4.75 -1.15 3.25
C GLY A 135 3.94 -1.18 4.55
N HIS A 136 2.69 -1.60 4.56
CA HIS A 136 1.76 -1.34 5.65
C HIS A 136 2.09 -2.00 7.00
N HIS A 137 2.96 -3.03 7.01
CA HIS A 137 3.47 -3.64 8.25
C HIS A 137 4.73 -2.98 8.80
N ALA A 138 5.44 -2.12 8.02
CA ALA A 138 6.61 -1.42 8.51
C ALA A 138 6.21 -0.35 9.53
N GLU A 139 6.58 -0.58 10.79
CA GLU A 139 6.35 0.31 11.92
C GLU A 139 7.34 1.47 11.94
N HIS A 140 7.16 2.43 12.83
CA HIS A 140 8.06 3.59 12.95
C HIS A 140 9.53 3.17 13.11
N ASP A 141 9.78 2.11 13.87
CA ASP A 141 11.13 1.65 14.23
C ASP A 141 11.46 0.21 13.80
N ARG A 142 10.58 -0.46 13.05
CA ARG A 142 10.75 -1.89 12.73
C ARG A 142 10.19 -2.25 11.36
N SER A 143 10.97 -3.03 10.59
CA SER A 143 10.50 -3.75 9.40
C SER A 143 9.97 -5.11 9.80
N MET A 144 8.87 -5.56 9.18
CA MET A 144 8.27 -6.89 9.35
C MET A 144 7.24 -7.17 8.26
N GLY A 145 6.76 -8.42 8.15
CA GLY A 145 5.65 -8.77 7.26
C GLY A 145 5.94 -8.40 5.81
N PHE A 146 7.13 -8.69 5.31
CA PHE A 146 7.61 -8.36 3.96
C PHE A 146 7.84 -6.85 3.73
N CYS A 147 7.55 -5.98 4.71
CA CYS A 147 7.58 -4.52 4.60
C CYS A 147 8.84 -3.94 5.24
N LEU A 148 9.50 -3.00 4.52
CA LEU A 148 10.69 -2.32 5.02
C LEU A 148 10.43 -0.85 5.34
N ILE A 149 9.76 -0.14 4.44
CA ILE A 149 9.38 1.26 4.53
C ILE A 149 7.88 1.37 4.24
N ASN A 150 7.15 2.07 5.07
CA ASN A 150 5.73 2.30 4.89
C ASN A 150 5.48 3.42 3.88
N SER A 151 5.28 3.04 2.62
CA SER A 151 5.10 3.99 1.52
C SER A 151 3.84 4.83 1.67
N VAL A 152 2.74 4.24 2.12
CA VAL A 152 1.44 4.92 2.30
C VAL A 152 1.50 5.92 3.46
N ALA A 153 1.99 5.51 4.64
CA ALA A 153 2.12 6.41 5.77
C ALA A 153 3.12 7.55 5.50
N THR A 154 4.23 7.25 4.79
CA THR A 154 5.20 8.26 4.37
C THR A 154 4.55 9.30 3.45
N ALA A 155 3.80 8.86 2.43
CA ALA A 155 3.11 9.76 1.50
C ALA A 155 2.01 10.58 2.19
N ALA A 156 1.28 9.99 3.14
CA ALA A 156 0.27 10.68 3.93
C ALA A 156 0.89 11.81 4.79
N LYS A 157 1.97 11.50 5.52
CA LYS A 157 2.69 12.52 6.29
C LYS A 157 3.35 13.57 5.38
N TYR A 158 3.87 13.16 4.22
CA TYR A 158 4.41 14.07 3.23
C TYR A 158 3.35 15.07 2.73
N ALA A 159 2.13 14.62 2.45
CA ALA A 159 1.04 15.49 2.03
C ALA A 159 0.68 16.54 3.09
N LEU A 160 0.71 16.17 4.38
CA LEU A 160 0.50 17.12 5.48
C LEU A 160 1.67 18.11 5.61
N GLU A 161 2.90 17.62 5.66
CA GLU A 161 4.09 18.42 6.03
C GLU A 161 4.64 19.27 4.87
N ARG A 162 4.47 18.83 3.61
CA ARG A 162 5.04 19.51 2.44
C ARG A 162 4.01 20.24 1.60
N HIS A 163 2.78 19.73 1.55
CA HIS A 163 1.69 20.38 0.80
C HIS A 163 0.71 21.13 1.68
N GLY A 164 0.87 21.05 3.01
CA GLY A 164 0.04 21.79 3.96
C GLY A 164 -1.41 21.33 4.00
N LEU A 165 -1.69 20.05 3.64
CA LEU A 165 -3.01 19.50 3.87
C LEU A 165 -3.24 19.39 5.39
N GLU A 166 -4.48 19.57 5.81
CA GLU A 166 -4.87 19.52 7.22
C GLU A 166 -5.43 18.16 7.63
N ARG A 167 -6.04 17.44 6.69
CA ARG A 167 -6.67 16.15 6.94
C ARG A 167 -6.48 15.21 5.74
N VAL A 168 -5.93 14.04 6.01
CA VAL A 168 -5.82 12.95 5.03
C VAL A 168 -6.39 11.66 5.62
N ALA A 169 -6.94 10.79 4.78
CA ALA A 169 -7.39 9.48 5.21
C ALA A 169 -6.50 8.38 4.62
N ILE A 170 -6.28 7.31 5.37
CA ILE A 170 -5.70 6.07 4.91
C ILE A 170 -6.76 4.99 4.99
N VAL A 171 -6.99 4.30 3.89
CA VAL A 171 -7.90 3.16 3.78
C VAL A 171 -7.06 1.92 3.50
N ASP A 172 -7.18 0.90 4.34
CA ASP A 172 -6.44 -0.35 4.21
C ASP A 172 -7.44 -1.51 4.08
N PHE A 173 -7.38 -2.21 2.94
CA PHE A 173 -8.20 -3.40 2.67
C PHE A 173 -7.38 -4.66 2.40
N ASP A 174 -6.11 -4.66 2.75
CA ASP A 174 -5.31 -5.88 2.85
C ASP A 174 -5.95 -6.86 3.84
N VAL A 175 -5.76 -8.17 3.64
CA VAL A 175 -6.32 -9.18 4.54
C VAL A 175 -5.66 -9.14 5.92
N HIS A 176 -4.43 -8.59 6.01
CA HIS A 176 -3.68 -8.44 7.23
C HIS A 176 -3.91 -7.05 7.84
N HIS A 177 -3.86 -6.97 9.17
CA HIS A 177 -3.87 -5.67 9.84
C HIS A 177 -2.62 -4.86 9.50
N GLY A 178 -2.78 -3.62 9.03
CA GLY A 178 -1.70 -2.68 8.74
C GLY A 178 -1.12 -2.08 10.02
N ASN A 179 -0.51 -2.93 10.87
CA ASN A 179 0.03 -2.53 12.17
C ASN A 179 1.09 -1.43 12.08
N GLY A 180 1.89 -1.43 11.03
CA GLY A 180 2.90 -0.39 10.81
C GLY A 180 2.27 0.96 10.49
N THR A 181 1.23 0.97 9.68
CA THR A 181 0.46 2.19 9.40
C THR A 181 -0.19 2.71 10.68
N GLU A 182 -0.86 1.83 11.45
CA GLU A 182 -1.46 2.20 12.73
C GLU A 182 -0.42 2.75 13.71
N ASP A 183 0.73 2.08 13.89
CA ASP A 183 1.84 2.55 14.76
C ASP A 183 2.30 3.97 14.39
N ILE A 184 2.49 4.24 13.11
CA ILE A 184 3.00 5.53 12.61
C ILE A 184 1.98 6.67 12.77
N VAL A 185 0.68 6.39 12.62
CA VAL A 185 -0.34 7.44 12.55
C VAL A 185 -1.22 7.57 13.80
N SER A 186 -1.13 6.63 14.74
CA SER A 186 -1.90 6.67 15.98
C SER A 186 -1.68 7.99 16.75
N GLY A 187 -2.79 8.65 17.09
CA GLY A 187 -2.75 9.91 17.84
C GLY A 187 -2.43 11.15 17.00
N ASP A 188 -2.28 11.04 15.68
CA ASP A 188 -2.23 12.20 14.78
C ASP A 188 -3.64 12.50 14.25
N ASP A 189 -4.36 13.42 14.89
CA ASP A 189 -5.73 13.79 14.55
C ASP A 189 -5.91 14.33 13.11
N ARG A 190 -4.83 14.59 12.40
CA ARG A 190 -4.83 14.99 10.98
C ARG A 190 -4.95 13.79 10.04
N ILE A 191 -4.81 12.56 10.54
CA ILE A 191 -4.87 11.32 9.76
C ILE A 191 -5.95 10.41 10.32
N LEU A 192 -6.96 10.09 9.53
CA LEU A 192 -7.91 9.03 9.85
C LEU A 192 -7.47 7.75 9.15
N MET A 193 -7.27 6.65 9.88
CA MET A 193 -7.10 5.33 9.31
C MET A 193 -8.38 4.51 9.46
N VAL A 194 -8.84 3.91 8.37
CA VAL A 194 -9.90 2.89 8.38
C VAL A 194 -9.35 1.61 7.78
N SER A 195 -9.54 0.47 8.45
CA SER A 195 -8.98 -0.82 8.04
C SER A 195 -9.96 -1.96 8.26
N ILE A 196 -9.93 -2.97 7.37
CA ILE A 196 -10.65 -4.24 7.53
C ILE A 196 -9.67 -5.38 7.31
N PHE A 197 -9.62 -6.33 8.24
CA PHE A 197 -8.66 -7.41 8.20
C PHE A 197 -9.18 -8.68 8.86
N GLN A 198 -8.62 -9.82 8.49
CA GLN A 198 -8.92 -11.10 9.13
C GLN A 198 -8.38 -11.11 10.57
N HIS A 199 -9.21 -11.55 11.53
CA HIS A 199 -8.81 -11.72 12.93
C HIS A 199 -9.53 -12.93 13.55
N PRO A 200 -8.84 -13.77 14.38
CA PRO A 200 -7.39 -13.73 14.67
C PRO A 200 -6.54 -14.20 13.49
N PHE A 201 -5.56 -13.40 13.10
CA PHE A 201 -4.62 -13.68 12.01
C PHE A 201 -3.33 -12.85 12.19
N TYR A 202 -2.31 -13.08 11.36
CA TYR A 202 -1.10 -12.24 11.36
C TYR A 202 -1.50 -10.76 11.14
N PRO A 203 -0.86 -9.78 11.80
CA PRO A 203 0.21 -9.85 12.80
C PRO A 203 -0.30 -9.96 14.25
N HIS A 204 -1.52 -10.42 14.49
CA HIS A 204 -2.14 -10.63 15.80
C HIS A 204 -2.37 -9.33 16.59
N SER A 205 -2.68 -8.25 15.89
CA SER A 205 -2.93 -6.90 16.44
C SER A 205 -4.18 -6.26 15.83
N GLY A 206 -4.50 -5.04 16.26
CA GLY A 206 -5.54 -4.18 15.69
C GLY A 206 -6.96 -4.40 16.20
N ALA A 207 -7.26 -5.54 16.85
CA ALA A 207 -8.61 -5.80 17.38
C ALA A 207 -8.96 -4.92 18.61
N ASP A 208 -7.94 -4.51 19.36
CA ASP A 208 -8.10 -3.76 20.62
C ASP A 208 -7.55 -2.32 20.51
N SER A 209 -7.47 -1.75 19.30
CA SER A 209 -7.02 -0.37 19.12
C SER A 209 -7.94 0.62 19.84
N THR A 210 -7.32 1.57 20.55
CA THR A 210 -8.04 2.60 21.34
C THR A 210 -7.80 4.01 20.82
N ALA A 211 -6.99 4.20 19.76
CA ALA A 211 -6.71 5.50 19.20
C ALA A 211 -7.96 6.05 18.49
N SER A 212 -8.32 7.29 18.77
CA SER A 212 -9.54 7.94 18.27
C SER A 212 -9.57 8.12 16.74
N ASN A 213 -8.40 8.12 16.12
CA ASN A 213 -8.23 8.30 14.69
C ASN A 213 -8.07 6.96 13.92
N ILE A 214 -8.29 5.83 14.59
CA ILE A 214 -8.20 4.48 14.01
C ILE A 214 -9.56 3.79 14.05
N VAL A 215 -10.02 3.30 12.92
CA VAL A 215 -11.30 2.58 12.77
C VAL A 215 -11.02 1.19 12.17
N ASN A 216 -10.76 0.24 13.04
CA ASN A 216 -10.46 -1.14 12.68
C ASN A 216 -11.74 -2.00 12.63
N LEU A 217 -11.85 -2.83 11.60
CA LEU A 217 -12.90 -3.84 11.43
C LEU A 217 -12.28 -5.23 11.39
N PRO A 218 -12.00 -5.85 12.56
CA PRO A 218 -11.56 -7.23 12.61
C PRO A 218 -12.70 -8.16 12.19
N VAL A 219 -12.47 -9.04 11.23
CA VAL A 219 -13.47 -9.99 10.72
C VAL A 219 -12.98 -11.43 10.80
N PRO A 220 -13.86 -12.41 11.08
CA PRO A 220 -13.46 -13.80 11.11
C PRO A 220 -13.11 -14.33 9.71
N ALA A 221 -12.29 -15.38 9.67
CA ALA A 221 -12.04 -16.14 8.45
C ALA A 221 -13.34 -16.50 7.73
N TYR A 222 -13.29 -16.61 6.40
CA TYR A 222 -14.41 -16.93 5.52
C TYR A 222 -15.52 -15.85 5.43
N THR A 223 -15.28 -14.65 5.98
CA THR A 223 -16.16 -13.51 5.75
C THR A 223 -16.18 -13.15 4.27
N LYS A 224 -17.38 -13.09 3.69
CA LYS A 224 -17.59 -12.85 2.25
C LYS A 224 -17.85 -11.37 1.95
N GLY A 225 -17.67 -11.00 0.68
CA GLY A 225 -17.80 -9.63 0.22
C GLY A 225 -19.08 -8.91 0.61
N ALA A 226 -20.24 -9.59 0.63
CA ALA A 226 -21.50 -8.96 1.04
C ALA A 226 -21.46 -8.44 2.49
N ALA A 227 -20.91 -9.23 3.42
CA ALA A 227 -20.75 -8.81 4.82
C ALA A 227 -19.68 -7.70 4.96
N VAL A 228 -18.59 -7.80 4.21
CA VAL A 228 -17.55 -6.75 4.17
C VAL A 228 -18.14 -5.43 3.70
N ARG A 229 -18.92 -5.43 2.61
CA ARG A 229 -19.57 -4.22 2.08
C ARG A 229 -20.52 -3.60 3.11
N GLU A 230 -21.33 -4.42 3.79
CA GLU A 230 -22.25 -3.94 4.84
C GLU A 230 -21.49 -3.26 5.99
N MET A 231 -20.38 -3.88 6.47
CA MET A 231 -19.55 -3.30 7.52
C MET A 231 -18.91 -1.99 7.09
N ILE A 232 -18.39 -1.90 5.86
CA ILE A 232 -17.82 -0.68 5.30
C ILE A 232 -18.86 0.43 5.25
N GLU A 233 -20.08 0.15 4.77
CA GLU A 233 -21.18 1.15 4.71
C GLU A 233 -21.58 1.68 6.10
N HIS A 234 -21.55 0.82 7.11
CA HIS A 234 -21.99 1.21 8.47
C HIS A 234 -20.84 1.77 9.32
N SER A 235 -19.58 1.58 8.93
CA SER A 235 -18.44 2.05 9.71
C SER A 235 -17.55 3.02 8.93
N TRP A 236 -16.86 2.60 7.89
CA TRP A 236 -15.89 3.46 7.19
C TRP A 236 -16.52 4.70 6.60
N ILE A 237 -17.67 4.52 5.90
CA ILE A 237 -18.29 5.62 5.19
C ILE A 237 -18.71 6.75 6.15
N PRO A 238 -19.41 6.50 7.28
CA PRO A 238 -19.75 7.55 8.24
C PRO A 238 -18.52 8.26 8.82
N HIS A 239 -17.44 7.53 9.13
CA HIS A 239 -16.22 8.13 9.68
C HIS A 239 -15.52 9.01 8.63
N LEU A 240 -15.36 8.54 7.40
CA LEU A 240 -14.77 9.30 6.29
C LEU A 240 -15.60 10.55 5.96
N GLU A 241 -16.95 10.43 5.96
CA GLU A 241 -17.85 11.58 5.76
C GLU A 241 -17.70 12.65 6.85
N ALA A 242 -17.62 12.22 8.11
CA ALA A 242 -17.44 13.13 9.24
C ALA A 242 -16.05 13.79 9.24
N PHE A 243 -15.02 13.04 8.88
CA PHE A 243 -13.64 13.50 8.86
C PHE A 243 -13.34 14.47 7.71
N LYS A 244 -13.97 14.30 6.55
CA LYS A 244 -13.81 15.13 5.34
C LYS A 244 -12.34 15.26 4.92
N PRO A 245 -11.70 14.17 4.50
CA PRO A 245 -10.30 14.17 4.09
C PRO A 245 -10.10 15.04 2.85
N GLN A 246 -8.97 15.72 2.76
CA GLN A 246 -8.56 16.49 1.58
C GLN A 246 -7.79 15.67 0.55
N MET A 247 -7.37 14.46 0.95
CA MET A 247 -6.76 13.43 0.12
C MET A 247 -6.95 12.06 0.76
N ILE A 248 -7.06 11.01 -0.04
CA ILE A 248 -7.17 9.63 0.44
C ILE A 248 -5.99 8.82 -0.09
N PHE A 249 -5.33 8.10 0.81
CA PHE A 249 -4.33 7.10 0.50
C PHE A 249 -4.93 5.70 0.70
N ILE A 250 -4.52 4.74 -0.14
CA ILE A 250 -5.04 3.37 -0.05
C ILE A 250 -3.85 2.40 0.05
N SER A 251 -3.81 1.62 1.12
CA SER A 251 -3.07 0.37 1.20
C SER A 251 -3.91 -0.71 0.52
N ALA A 252 -3.57 -1.01 -0.74
CA ALA A 252 -4.33 -1.87 -1.60
C ALA A 252 -3.74 -3.28 -1.62
N GLY A 253 -4.12 -4.11 -0.64
CA GLY A 253 -3.85 -5.53 -0.62
C GLY A 253 -4.98 -6.31 -1.31
N PHE A 254 -4.62 -7.34 -2.06
CA PHE A 254 -5.57 -8.17 -2.81
C PHE A 254 -5.58 -9.62 -2.34
N ASP A 255 -4.97 -9.90 -1.19
CA ASP A 255 -4.88 -11.19 -0.53
C ASP A 255 -6.13 -11.57 0.30
N ALA A 256 -7.10 -10.66 0.45
CA ALA A 256 -8.44 -11.01 0.91
C ALA A 256 -9.27 -11.75 -0.17
N HIS A 257 -8.72 -11.94 -1.40
CA HIS A 257 -9.38 -12.69 -2.45
C HIS A 257 -9.50 -14.16 -2.09
N LYS A 258 -10.65 -14.77 -2.41
CA LYS A 258 -10.97 -16.18 -2.09
C LYS A 258 -9.99 -17.22 -2.64
N ASP A 259 -9.21 -16.85 -3.66
CA ASP A 259 -8.24 -17.73 -4.32
C ASP A 259 -6.79 -17.46 -3.81
N ASP A 260 -6.61 -16.58 -2.82
CA ASP A 260 -5.30 -16.29 -2.24
C ASP A 260 -4.99 -17.23 -1.07
N ASP A 261 -3.76 -17.77 -1.05
CA ASP A 261 -3.35 -18.73 -0.03
C ASP A 261 -2.88 -18.07 1.27
N LEU A 262 -2.60 -16.77 1.26
CA LEU A 262 -2.15 -16.01 2.45
C LEU A 262 -3.27 -15.25 3.15
N GLY A 263 -4.53 -15.51 2.79
CA GLY A 263 -5.73 -15.01 3.45
C GLY A 263 -6.85 -16.05 3.38
N GLN A 264 -7.84 -15.88 4.23
CA GLN A 264 -9.01 -16.78 4.28
C GLN A 264 -10.33 -16.01 4.17
N LEU A 265 -10.30 -14.77 3.65
CA LEU A 265 -11.52 -14.05 3.34
C LEU A 265 -12.07 -14.51 1.98
N GLY A 266 -13.31 -14.15 1.70
CA GLY A 266 -14.00 -14.61 0.50
C GLY A 266 -14.34 -13.50 -0.48
N LEU A 267 -13.44 -12.51 -0.66
CA LEU A 267 -13.62 -11.43 -1.61
C LEU A 267 -13.36 -11.90 -3.05
N VAL A 268 -13.96 -11.19 -3.98
CA VAL A 268 -13.75 -11.36 -5.43
C VAL A 268 -13.52 -9.98 -6.07
N GLU A 269 -13.17 -9.95 -7.35
CA GLU A 269 -12.83 -8.72 -8.08
C GLU A 269 -13.90 -7.63 -7.95
N GLN A 270 -15.19 -8.02 -7.97
CA GLN A 270 -16.30 -7.08 -7.84
C GLN A 270 -16.38 -6.42 -6.45
N ASP A 271 -15.82 -7.06 -5.40
CA ASP A 271 -15.75 -6.47 -4.08
C ASP A 271 -14.72 -5.36 -4.02
N TYR A 272 -13.54 -5.57 -4.61
CA TYR A 272 -12.52 -4.53 -4.75
C TYR A 272 -13.00 -3.35 -5.60
N ALA A 273 -13.67 -3.63 -6.72
CA ALA A 273 -14.29 -2.57 -7.53
C ALA A 273 -15.30 -1.76 -6.71
N TRP A 274 -16.15 -2.44 -5.94
CA TRP A 274 -17.15 -1.78 -5.11
C TRP A 274 -16.50 -0.93 -3.99
N ILE A 275 -15.53 -1.47 -3.26
CA ILE A 275 -14.78 -0.74 -2.23
C ILE A 275 -14.15 0.52 -2.82
N THR A 276 -13.48 0.37 -3.97
CA THR A 276 -12.84 1.49 -4.69
C THR A 276 -13.86 2.55 -5.09
N ALA A 277 -15.03 2.15 -5.59
CA ALA A 277 -16.08 3.09 -5.96
C ALA A 277 -16.59 3.89 -4.76
N ARG A 278 -16.78 3.24 -3.59
CA ARG A 278 -17.18 3.94 -2.36
C ARG A 278 -16.14 4.93 -1.86
N ILE A 279 -14.85 4.55 -1.89
CA ILE A 279 -13.74 5.46 -1.56
C ILE A 279 -13.70 6.65 -2.54
N LYS A 280 -13.88 6.37 -3.83
CA LYS A 280 -13.89 7.40 -4.88
C LYS A 280 -15.06 8.38 -4.71
N ASP A 281 -16.23 7.91 -4.27
CA ASP A 281 -17.36 8.77 -3.95
C ASP A 281 -17.05 9.74 -2.79
N ILE A 282 -16.38 9.26 -1.74
CA ILE A 282 -15.89 10.11 -0.64
C ILE A 282 -14.87 11.13 -1.17
N ALA A 283 -13.90 10.67 -1.97
CA ALA A 283 -12.88 11.55 -2.54
C ALA A 283 -13.48 12.64 -3.43
N LYS A 284 -14.48 12.31 -4.25
CA LYS A 284 -15.22 13.30 -5.07
C LYS A 284 -15.89 14.37 -4.23
N ARG A 285 -16.48 14.00 -3.08
CA ARG A 285 -17.20 14.95 -2.19
C ARG A 285 -16.26 15.84 -1.37
N HIS A 286 -15.15 15.31 -0.89
CA HIS A 286 -14.32 15.99 0.13
C HIS A 286 -12.89 16.27 -0.31
N ALA A 287 -12.32 15.44 -1.20
CA ALA A 287 -10.91 15.46 -1.56
C ALA A 287 -10.65 15.89 -3.01
N HIS A 288 -11.61 16.50 -3.69
CA HIS A 288 -11.49 16.87 -5.11
C HIS A 288 -11.11 15.68 -6.03
N GLY A 289 -11.47 14.46 -5.64
CA GLY A 289 -11.14 13.22 -6.34
C GLY A 289 -9.72 12.68 -6.06
N ARG A 290 -8.96 13.31 -5.19
CA ARG A 290 -7.54 12.97 -4.91
C ARG A 290 -7.41 11.64 -4.20
N ILE A 291 -6.85 10.64 -4.90
CA ILE A 291 -6.56 9.31 -4.38
C ILE A 291 -5.16 8.90 -4.85
N VAL A 292 -4.34 8.39 -3.93
CA VAL A 292 -3.12 7.64 -4.23
C VAL A 292 -3.24 6.26 -3.61
N SER A 293 -3.24 5.22 -4.45
CA SER A 293 -3.37 3.82 -4.04
C SER A 293 -2.04 3.10 -4.27
N CYS A 294 -1.56 2.37 -3.28
CA CYS A 294 -0.31 1.61 -3.32
C CYS A 294 -0.58 0.12 -3.16
N LEU A 295 0.05 -0.70 -4.00
CA LEU A 295 0.00 -2.16 -3.88
C LEU A 295 0.62 -2.60 -2.56
N GLU A 296 -0.10 -3.44 -1.83
CA GLU A 296 0.39 -4.17 -0.66
C GLU A 296 0.41 -5.68 -0.95
N GLY A 297 -0.39 -6.49 -0.24
CA GLY A 297 -0.49 -7.93 -0.44
C GLY A 297 -1.25 -8.36 -1.70
N GLY A 298 -1.40 -9.66 -1.84
CA GLY A 298 -1.98 -10.36 -2.99
C GLY A 298 -0.94 -11.28 -3.64
N TYR A 299 -1.10 -12.59 -3.45
CA TYR A 299 -0.06 -13.58 -3.72
C TYR A 299 -0.50 -14.66 -4.71
N ASN A 300 -1.80 -14.84 -4.93
CA ASN A 300 -2.27 -15.57 -6.10
C ASN A 300 -2.17 -14.66 -7.34
N LEU A 301 -1.19 -14.90 -8.19
CA LEU A 301 -0.84 -14.00 -9.30
C LEU A 301 -2.02 -13.69 -10.24
N SER A 302 -2.86 -14.70 -10.53
CA SER A 302 -4.02 -14.52 -11.40
C SER A 302 -5.13 -13.69 -10.72
N ALA A 303 -5.44 -13.97 -9.46
CA ALA A 303 -6.42 -13.22 -8.68
C ALA A 303 -5.95 -11.77 -8.44
N LEU A 304 -4.66 -11.59 -8.13
CA LEU A 304 -4.02 -10.29 -7.98
C LEU A 304 -4.21 -9.44 -9.24
N ALA A 305 -3.84 -9.97 -10.40
CA ALA A 305 -3.89 -9.23 -11.66
C ALA A 305 -5.33 -8.79 -12.02
N ARG A 306 -6.33 -9.68 -11.87
CA ARG A 306 -7.74 -9.37 -12.11
C ARG A 306 -8.31 -8.38 -11.09
N SER A 307 -7.92 -8.50 -9.83
CA SER A 307 -8.38 -7.59 -8.76
C SER A 307 -7.80 -6.20 -8.92
N VAL A 308 -6.51 -6.09 -9.31
CA VAL A 308 -5.88 -4.81 -9.66
C VAL A 308 -6.56 -4.19 -10.88
N GLU A 309 -6.88 -4.98 -11.93
CA GLU A 309 -7.67 -4.48 -13.08
C GLU A 309 -8.98 -3.87 -12.61
N ALA A 310 -9.76 -4.59 -11.80
CA ALA A 310 -11.06 -4.13 -11.31
C ALA A 310 -10.93 -2.83 -10.49
N HIS A 311 -9.91 -2.73 -9.64
CA HIS A 311 -9.59 -1.53 -8.87
C HIS A 311 -9.20 -0.35 -9.76
N VAL A 312 -8.26 -0.55 -10.68
CA VAL A 312 -7.73 0.51 -11.55
C VAL A 312 -8.78 1.01 -12.55
N ARG A 313 -9.66 0.13 -13.08
CA ARG A 313 -10.78 0.54 -13.93
C ARG A 313 -11.69 1.54 -13.21
N VAL A 314 -12.03 1.28 -11.96
CA VAL A 314 -12.85 2.21 -11.17
C VAL A 314 -12.11 3.53 -10.94
N LEU A 315 -10.82 3.50 -10.62
CA LEU A 315 -10.03 4.74 -10.47
C LEU A 315 -10.05 5.56 -11.78
N ALA A 316 -9.92 4.89 -12.92
CA ALA A 316 -9.84 5.51 -14.26
C ALA A 316 -11.20 5.88 -14.88
N ASP A 317 -12.34 5.62 -14.23
CA ASP A 317 -13.69 5.79 -14.77
C ASP A 317 -13.94 4.95 -16.05
N LEU A 318 -13.46 3.68 -16.09
CA LEU A 318 -13.54 2.75 -17.22
C LEU A 318 -14.39 1.50 -16.90
#